data_4774ccc476d920769971d4225940ea4b
#
_entry.id   4774ccc476d920769971d4225940ea4b
#
_cell.length_a   1.000
_cell.length_b   1.000
_cell.length_c   1.000
_cell.angle_alpha   90.00
_cell.angle_beta   90.00
_cell.angle_gamma   90.00
#
_symmetry.space_group_name_H-M   'P 1'
#
loop_
_entity.id
_entity.type
_entity.pdbx_description
1 polymer ?
#
loop_
_entity_poly.entity_id
_entity_poly.type
_entity_poly.pdbx_seq_one_letter_code
_entity_poly.pdbx_strand_id
1 'polypeptide(L)'
;MKRLLIICMMTCGFIISSCHQDEDSLFTEASIVLQGETDIVLDRIQGTVSLTNLNTTQVFTVSSFEGNIARASILRGSYAILVEGTAQYHDASGKTYVRMFRASTDYVGLEKEGHNEAMLNIIWM
;
A
#
# COMPACT_ATOMS: atom_id res chain seq x y z
N MET A 1 10.21 22.23 45.23
CA MET A 1 11.19 21.87 44.21
C MET A 1 10.81 20.63 43.41
N LYS A 2 10.38 19.56 44.02
CA LYS A 2 9.99 18.33 43.30
C LYS A 2 8.76 18.53 42.37
N ARG A 3 7.82 19.38 42.73
CA ARG A 3 6.63 19.68 41.90
C ARG A 3 6.97 20.45 40.63
N LEU A 4 7.95 21.31 40.66
CA LEU A 4 8.43 22.08 39.51
C LEU A 4 9.13 21.19 38.49
N LEU A 5 9.89 20.17 38.92
CA LEU A 5 10.56 19.21 38.06
C LEU A 5 9.56 18.34 37.28
N ILE A 6 8.47 17.92 37.93
CA ILE A 6 7.42 17.12 37.32
C ILE A 6 6.67 17.92 36.23
N ILE A 7 6.41 19.20 36.45
CA ILE A 7 5.78 20.07 35.48
C ILE A 7 6.66 20.28 34.24
N CYS A 8 7.97 20.43 34.42
CA CYS A 8 8.94 20.55 33.31
C CYS A 8 9.00 19.26 32.46
N MET A 9 8.93 18.10 33.08
CA MET A 9 8.91 16.83 32.37
C MET A 9 7.66 16.64 31.53
N MET A 10 6.48 17.05 32.02
CA MET A 10 5.25 17.00 31.27
C MET A 10 5.25 17.92 30.06
N THR A 11 5.84 19.09 30.18
CA THR A 11 5.95 20.06 29.09
C THR A 11 6.82 19.55 27.95
N CYS A 12 7.91 18.85 28.26
CA CYS A 12 8.79 18.22 27.25
C CYS A 12 8.07 17.09 26.51
N GLY A 13 7.20 16.33 27.18
CA GLY A 13 6.42 15.27 26.54
C GLY A 13 5.48 15.78 25.45
N PHE A 14 4.86 16.92 25.64
CA PHE A 14 3.97 17.55 24.65
C PHE A 14 4.68 18.00 23.39
N ILE A 15 5.91 18.51 23.51
CA ILE A 15 6.72 18.96 22.37
C ILE A 15 7.11 17.77 21.47
N ILE A 16 7.45 16.62 22.04
CA ILE A 16 7.79 15.40 21.31
C ILE A 16 6.58 14.88 20.54
N SER A 17 5.38 14.95 21.10
CA SER A 17 4.14 14.54 20.42
C SER A 17 3.82 15.40 19.20
N SER A 18 4.10 16.70 19.22
CA SER A 18 3.90 17.60 18.09
C SER A 18 4.81 17.26 16.90
N CYS A 19 6.06 16.87 17.15
CA CYS A 19 7.01 16.47 16.10
C CYS A 19 6.56 15.20 15.40
N HIS A 20 5.97 14.25 16.11
CA HIS A 20 5.44 13.02 15.53
C HIS A 20 4.28 13.26 14.57
N GLN A 21 3.42 14.23 14.84
CA GLN A 21 2.29 14.56 13.97
C GLN A 21 2.74 15.14 12.63
N ASP A 22 3.82 15.90 12.60
CA ASP A 22 4.36 16.49 11.37
C ASP A 22 4.96 15.42 10.44
N GLU A 23 5.58 14.38 10.99
CA GLU A 23 6.11 13.26 10.20
C GLU A 23 4.99 12.43 9.59
N ASP A 24 3.91 12.18 10.31
CA ASP A 24 2.78 11.38 9.84
C ASP A 24 2.09 12.00 8.61
N SER A 25 2.12 13.32 8.44
CA SER A 25 1.51 14.00 7.30
C SER A 25 2.24 13.76 5.98
N LEU A 26 3.51 13.34 6.00
CA LEU A 26 4.29 13.04 4.81
C LEU A 26 3.96 11.67 4.23
N PHE A 27 3.42 10.76 5.04
CA PHE A 27 3.12 9.40 4.65
C PHE A 27 1.62 9.23 4.42
N THR A 28 1.29 8.24 3.61
CA THR A 28 -0.09 7.84 3.37
C THR A 28 -0.16 6.32 3.32
N GLU A 29 -1.33 5.79 3.62
CA GLU A 29 -1.60 4.37 3.38
C GLU A 29 -2.14 4.21 1.97
N ALA A 30 -1.49 3.38 1.17
CA ALA A 30 -1.93 3.05 -0.18
C ALA A 30 -2.47 1.63 -0.22
N SER A 31 -3.68 1.47 -0.75
CA SER A 31 -4.28 0.17 -1.03
C SER A 31 -4.17 -0.11 -2.52
N ILE A 32 -3.47 -1.17 -2.88
CA ILE A 32 -3.34 -1.62 -4.26
C ILE A 32 -4.33 -2.76 -4.46
N VAL A 33 -5.36 -2.51 -5.27
CA VAL A 33 -6.44 -3.46 -5.52
C VAL A 33 -6.24 -4.09 -6.89
N LEU A 34 -6.15 -5.42 -6.93
CA LEU A 34 -6.01 -6.17 -8.17
C LEU A 34 -7.39 -6.60 -8.66
N GLN A 35 -7.66 -6.35 -9.94
CA GLN A 35 -8.91 -6.73 -10.59
C GLN A 35 -8.66 -7.78 -11.67
N GLY A 36 -9.39 -8.89 -11.59
CA GLY A 36 -9.44 -9.88 -12.64
C GLY A 36 -10.62 -9.62 -13.59
N GLU A 37 -10.87 -10.58 -14.47
CA GLU A 37 -12.04 -10.55 -15.34
C GLU A 37 -13.33 -10.67 -14.52
N THR A 38 -14.46 -10.22 -15.09
CA THR A 38 -15.73 -10.15 -14.37
C THR A 38 -16.32 -11.49 -13.99
N ASP A 39 -15.93 -12.56 -14.68
CA ASP A 39 -16.44 -13.92 -14.49
C ASP A 39 -15.56 -14.78 -13.57
N ILE A 40 -14.53 -14.22 -12.96
CA ILE A 40 -13.66 -14.92 -12.02
C ILE A 40 -13.63 -14.22 -10.67
N VAL A 41 -13.31 -15.00 -9.63
CA VAL A 41 -13.09 -14.49 -8.28
C VAL A 41 -11.67 -14.82 -7.86
N LEU A 42 -10.91 -13.81 -7.49
CA LEU A 42 -9.53 -13.95 -7.00
C LEU A 42 -9.58 -14.43 -5.54
N ASP A 43 -9.09 -15.64 -5.28
CA ASP A 43 -9.13 -16.25 -3.95
C ASP A 43 -7.89 -15.94 -3.13
N ARG A 44 -6.71 -16.04 -3.74
CA ARG A 44 -5.44 -15.87 -3.06
C ARG A 44 -4.38 -15.34 -4.01
N ILE A 45 -3.60 -14.39 -3.53
CA ILE A 45 -2.50 -13.81 -4.30
C ILE A 45 -1.20 -13.94 -3.51
N GLN A 46 -0.17 -14.46 -4.18
CA GLN A 46 1.20 -14.48 -3.69
C GLN A 46 2.05 -13.72 -4.69
N GLY A 47 2.56 -12.59 -4.28
CA GLY A 47 3.35 -11.76 -5.18
C GLY A 47 3.99 -10.60 -4.47
N THR A 48 4.67 -9.77 -5.24
CA THR A 48 5.34 -8.58 -4.75
C THR A 48 4.84 -7.35 -5.49
N VAL A 49 4.50 -6.32 -4.71
CA VAL A 49 4.16 -4.99 -5.22
C VAL A 49 5.39 -4.11 -5.09
N SER A 50 5.80 -3.49 -6.18
CA SER A 50 6.88 -2.49 -6.20
C SER A 50 6.28 -1.14 -6.55
N LEU A 51 6.39 -0.17 -5.63
CA LEU A 51 5.91 1.20 -5.84
C LEU A 51 7.14 2.10 -5.97
N THR A 52 7.35 2.67 -7.15
CA THR A 52 8.47 3.56 -7.41
C THR A 52 7.99 5.01 -7.39
N ASN A 53 8.52 5.80 -6.46
CA ASN A 53 8.22 7.22 -6.40
C ASN A 53 8.86 7.93 -7.61
N LEU A 54 8.04 8.60 -8.41
CA LEU A 54 8.52 9.22 -9.66
C LEU A 54 9.36 10.47 -9.43
N ASN A 55 9.26 11.08 -8.26
CA ASN A 55 10.05 12.27 -7.92
C ASN A 55 11.41 11.94 -7.29
N THR A 56 11.44 10.93 -6.41
CA THR A 56 12.62 10.57 -5.63
C THR A 56 13.32 9.32 -6.12
N THR A 57 12.66 8.53 -7.00
CA THR A 57 13.09 7.20 -7.45
C THR A 57 13.18 6.14 -6.35
N GLN A 58 12.71 6.47 -5.14
CA GLN A 58 12.65 5.51 -4.04
C GLN A 58 11.63 4.43 -4.33
N VAL A 59 11.97 3.17 -4.00
CA VAL A 59 11.10 2.02 -4.22
C VAL A 59 10.62 1.48 -2.89
N PHE A 60 9.30 1.32 -2.77
CA PHE A 60 8.65 0.65 -1.65
C PHE A 60 8.13 -0.70 -2.12
N THR A 61 8.33 -1.75 -1.33
CA THR A 61 7.87 -3.10 -1.69
C THR A 61 6.97 -3.67 -0.62
N VAL A 62 5.95 -4.40 -1.06
CA VAL A 62 5.00 -5.09 -0.19
C VAL A 62 4.72 -6.46 -0.78
N SER A 63 4.72 -7.50 0.06
CA SER A 63 4.45 -8.88 -0.35
C SER A 63 3.24 -9.50 0.35
N SER A 64 2.58 -8.78 1.24
CA SER A 64 1.41 -9.26 1.96
C SER A 64 0.13 -8.83 1.27
N PHE A 65 -0.70 -9.80 0.91
CA PHE A 65 -2.02 -9.58 0.32
C PHE A 65 -3.11 -10.10 1.24
N GLU A 66 -4.18 -9.33 1.39
CA GLU A 66 -5.44 -9.78 1.98
C GLU A 66 -6.44 -9.91 0.83
N GLY A 67 -6.74 -11.15 0.41
CA GLY A 67 -7.51 -11.36 -0.80
C GLY A 67 -6.78 -10.77 -2.01
N ASN A 68 -7.39 -9.78 -2.64
CA ASN A 68 -6.82 -9.08 -3.81
C ASN A 68 -6.27 -7.68 -3.49
N ILE A 69 -6.04 -7.37 -2.21
CA ILE A 69 -5.61 -6.05 -1.78
C ILE A 69 -4.27 -6.14 -1.06
N ALA A 70 -3.32 -5.30 -1.46
CA ALA A 70 -2.07 -5.07 -0.73
C ALA A 70 -2.06 -3.66 -0.19
N ARG A 71 -1.63 -3.48 1.06
CA ARG A 71 -1.54 -2.18 1.71
C ARG A 71 -0.09 -1.83 2.00
N ALA A 72 0.28 -0.59 1.72
CA ALA A 72 1.62 -0.09 1.96
C ALA A 72 1.57 1.29 2.61
N SER A 73 2.51 1.55 3.51
CA SER A 73 2.75 2.89 4.03
C SER A 73 3.88 3.52 3.22
N ILE A 74 3.58 4.59 2.51
CA ILE A 74 4.49 5.22 1.56
C ILE A 74 4.50 6.73 1.72
N LEU A 75 5.51 7.40 1.16
CA LEU A 75 5.49 8.85 1.03
C LEU A 75 4.41 9.27 0.06
N ARG A 76 3.72 10.37 0.35
CA ARG A 76 2.73 10.93 -0.57
C ARG A 76 3.44 11.39 -1.85
N GLY A 77 2.85 11.07 -3.00
CA GLY A 77 3.43 11.45 -4.28
C GLY A 77 2.88 10.67 -5.45
N SER A 78 3.55 10.78 -6.58
CA SER A 78 3.22 10.08 -7.81
C SER A 78 4.07 8.82 -7.95
N TYR A 79 3.45 7.73 -8.40
CA TYR A 79 4.07 6.41 -8.41
C TYR A 79 3.86 5.66 -9.72
N ALA A 80 4.86 4.88 -10.09
CA ALA A 80 4.71 3.73 -10.98
C ALA A 80 4.59 2.48 -10.11
N ILE A 81 3.67 1.59 -10.45
CA ILE A 81 3.42 0.37 -9.67
C ILE A 81 3.57 -0.84 -10.57
N LEU A 82 4.31 -1.84 -10.09
CA LEU A 82 4.43 -3.14 -10.72
C LEU A 82 4.09 -4.22 -9.71
N VAL A 83 3.20 -5.13 -10.09
CA VAL A 83 2.85 -6.30 -9.30
C VAL A 83 3.13 -7.53 -10.13
N GLU A 84 3.88 -8.47 -9.57
CA GLU A 84 4.16 -9.76 -10.21
C GLU A 84 3.96 -10.87 -9.18
N GLY A 85 3.38 -11.99 -9.63
CA GLY A 85 3.18 -13.11 -8.74
C GLY A 85 2.31 -14.19 -9.32
N THR A 86 1.69 -14.94 -8.43
CA THR A 86 0.80 -16.07 -8.74
C THR A 86 -0.54 -15.82 -8.08
N ALA A 87 -1.61 -16.04 -8.81
CA ALA A 87 -2.98 -15.90 -8.30
C ALA A 87 -3.72 -17.24 -8.37
N GLN A 88 -4.43 -17.55 -7.30
CA GLN A 88 -5.39 -18.61 -7.27
C GLN A 88 -6.78 -17.99 -7.42
N TYR A 89 -7.55 -18.49 -8.37
CA TYR A 89 -8.89 -17.97 -8.64
C TYR A 89 -9.82 -19.09 -9.04
N HIS A 90 -11.12 -18.82 -8.98
CA HIS A 90 -12.13 -19.75 -9.47
C HIS A 90 -13.09 -19.06 -10.44
N ASP A 91 -13.64 -19.84 -11.36
CA ASP A 91 -14.60 -19.37 -12.35
C ASP A 91 -16.04 -19.53 -11.87
N ALA A 92 -17.00 -19.18 -12.73
CA ALA A 92 -18.43 -19.28 -12.42
C ALA A 92 -18.90 -20.71 -12.17
N SER A 93 -18.18 -21.71 -12.70
CA SER A 93 -18.47 -23.13 -12.47
C SER A 93 -17.88 -23.66 -11.16
N GLY A 94 -17.09 -22.86 -10.45
CA GLY A 94 -16.40 -23.24 -9.23
C GLY A 94 -15.05 -23.92 -9.45
N LYS A 95 -14.59 -24.01 -10.69
CA LYS A 95 -13.28 -24.59 -10.99
C LYS A 95 -12.14 -23.65 -10.59
N THR A 96 -11.15 -24.19 -9.89
CA THR A 96 -10.01 -23.44 -9.37
C THR A 96 -8.83 -23.52 -10.30
N TYR A 97 -8.14 -22.39 -10.48
CA TYR A 97 -6.93 -22.24 -11.29
C TYR A 97 -5.84 -21.56 -10.51
N VAL A 98 -4.59 -21.85 -10.85
CA VAL A 98 -3.42 -21.15 -10.33
C VAL A 98 -2.59 -20.71 -11.53
N ARG A 99 -2.37 -19.39 -11.68
CA ARG A 99 -1.62 -18.84 -12.83
C ARG A 99 -0.71 -17.70 -12.39
N MET A 100 0.36 -17.54 -13.11
CA MET A 100 1.22 -16.36 -12.98
C MET A 100 0.55 -15.14 -13.61
N PHE A 101 0.78 -13.99 -13.01
CA PHE A 101 0.17 -12.74 -13.48
C PHE A 101 1.13 -11.57 -13.32
N ARG A 102 0.80 -10.50 -14.02
CA ARG A 102 1.41 -9.18 -13.86
C ARG A 102 0.31 -8.13 -13.85
N ALA A 103 0.51 -7.08 -13.08
CA ALA A 103 -0.34 -5.89 -13.10
C ALA A 103 0.55 -4.67 -12.95
N SER A 104 0.32 -3.63 -13.72
CA SER A 104 1.17 -2.44 -13.66
C SER A 104 0.45 -1.18 -14.06
N THR A 105 0.97 -0.06 -13.58
CA THR A 105 0.62 1.27 -14.07
C THR A 105 1.88 2.14 -14.10
N ASP A 106 2.02 2.94 -15.15
CA ASP A 106 3.16 3.85 -15.28
C ASP A 106 3.01 5.10 -14.43
N TYR A 107 1.77 5.45 -14.07
CA TYR A 107 1.50 6.64 -13.28
C TYR A 107 0.21 6.47 -12.47
N VAL A 108 0.31 6.80 -11.18
CA VAL A 108 -0.85 6.98 -10.31
C VAL A 108 -0.51 8.03 -9.26
N GLY A 109 -1.43 8.94 -8.99
CA GLY A 109 -1.28 9.93 -7.93
C GLY A 109 -1.74 9.36 -6.59
N LEU A 110 -0.81 9.24 -5.64
CA LEU A 110 -1.09 8.80 -4.27
C LEU A 110 -0.74 9.95 -3.32
N GLU A 111 -1.41 11.07 -3.51
CA GLU A 111 -1.05 12.34 -2.88
C GLU A 111 -1.98 12.75 -1.74
N LYS A 112 -3.07 12.04 -1.54
CA LYS A 112 -4.03 12.39 -0.50
C LYS A 112 -3.48 12.05 0.88
N GLU A 113 -3.76 12.90 1.82
CA GLU A 113 -3.45 12.63 3.22
C GLU A 113 -4.34 11.49 3.73
N GLY A 114 -3.76 10.57 4.49
CA GLY A 114 -4.45 9.47 5.12
C GLY A 114 -4.53 8.21 4.28
N HIS A 115 -5.34 8.18 3.23
CA HIS A 115 -5.57 6.96 2.45
C HIS A 115 -5.69 7.21 0.96
N ASN A 116 -5.05 6.36 0.17
CA ASN A 116 -5.12 6.35 -1.29
C ASN A 116 -5.40 4.94 -1.78
N GLU A 117 -6.01 4.82 -2.95
CA GLU A 117 -6.31 3.54 -3.59
C GLU A 117 -5.86 3.55 -5.03
N ALA A 118 -5.21 2.47 -5.46
CA ALA A 118 -4.85 2.23 -6.85
C ALA A 118 -5.46 0.90 -7.30
N MET A 119 -6.17 0.92 -8.43
CA MET A 119 -6.80 -0.27 -9.01
C MET A 119 -6.02 -0.68 -10.25
N LEU A 120 -5.57 -1.92 -10.28
CA LEU A 120 -4.77 -2.47 -11.37
C LEU A 120 -5.44 -3.71 -11.94
N ASN A 121 -5.46 -3.81 -13.27
CA ASN A 121 -5.98 -4.97 -13.97
C ASN A 121 -4.91 -6.03 -14.10
N ILE A 122 -5.26 -7.28 -13.78
CA ILE A 122 -4.36 -8.43 -13.92
C ILE A 122 -4.23 -8.82 -15.38
N ILE A 123 -3.00 -9.07 -15.79
CA ILE A 123 -2.66 -9.66 -17.08
C ILE A 123 -2.08 -11.05 -16.81
N TRP A 124 -2.69 -12.06 -17.37
CA TRP A 124 -2.22 -13.45 -17.20
C TRP A 124 -1.01 -13.70 -18.10
N MET A 125 -0.07 -14.44 -17.54
CA MET A 125 1.19 -14.77 -18.23
C MET A 125 1.22 -16.23 -18.66
#